data_d949870d94546ee51c9386e9311cd185
#
_entry.id   d949870d94546ee51c9386e9311cd185
#
_cell.length_a   1.000
_cell.length_b   1.000
_cell.length_c   1.000
_cell.angle_alpha   90.00
_cell.angle_beta   90.00
_cell.angle_gamma   90.00
#
_symmetry.space_group_name_H-M   'P 1'
#
loop_
_entity.id
_entity.type
_entity.pdbx_description
1 polymer ?
#
loop_
_entity_poly.entity_id
_entity_poly.type
_entity_poly.pdbx_seq_one_letter_code
_entity_poly.pdbx_strand_id
1 'polypeptide(L)'
;IGHKQFEGDERTPEGDYTISGRNPGSRYHLSLRVSYPNAADREFAKAKGKSPGGDIFIHGQPNWSPLKRLKHDWTDGCIAVSNAEIEQIWKLVPDGAKITIRP
;
A
#
# COMPACT_ATOMS: atom_id res chain seq x y z
N ILE A 1 -9.94 2.41 -8.77
CA ILE A 1 -10.52 1.15 -9.23
C ILE A 1 -9.67 0.60 -10.35
N GLY A 2 -9.42 -0.69 -10.30
CA GLY A 2 -8.56 -1.36 -11.25
C GLY A 2 -7.13 -1.46 -10.75
N HIS A 3 -6.38 -2.40 -11.34
CA HIS A 3 -5.02 -2.71 -10.94
C HIS A 3 -4.07 -1.55 -11.27
N LYS A 4 -3.19 -1.24 -10.31
CA LYS A 4 -2.12 -0.29 -10.53
C LYS A 4 -1.17 -0.80 -11.59
N GLN A 5 -0.84 0.06 -12.56
CA GLN A 5 0.03 -0.27 -13.67
C GLN A 5 1.27 0.62 -13.75
N PHE A 6 1.13 1.90 -13.42
CA PHE A 6 2.18 2.89 -13.62
C PHE A 6 2.26 3.85 -12.44
N GLU A 7 3.42 4.44 -12.27
CA GLU A 7 3.62 5.51 -11.31
C GLU A 7 2.69 6.68 -11.64
N GLY A 8 2.02 7.21 -10.60
CA GLY A 8 1.14 8.36 -10.75
C GLY A 8 -0.28 8.04 -11.22
N ASP A 9 -0.64 6.79 -11.45
CA ASP A 9 -1.99 6.43 -11.85
C ASP A 9 -2.99 6.42 -10.69
N GLU A 10 -2.52 6.63 -9.46
CA GLU A 10 -3.31 6.72 -8.23
C GLU A 10 -4.13 5.45 -7.93
N ARG A 11 -3.70 4.32 -8.49
CA ARG A 11 -4.37 3.03 -8.30
C ARG A 11 -3.62 2.17 -7.29
N THR A 12 -4.38 1.34 -6.58
CA THR A 12 -3.82 0.30 -5.72
C THR A 12 -3.58 -0.95 -6.57
N PRO A 13 -2.43 -1.64 -6.38
CA PRO A 13 -2.21 -2.89 -7.10
C PRO A 13 -3.22 -3.95 -6.67
N GLU A 14 -3.60 -4.81 -7.61
CA GLU A 14 -4.47 -5.95 -7.36
C GLU A 14 -3.70 -7.22 -7.67
N GLY A 15 -3.86 -8.23 -6.85
CA GLY A 15 -3.17 -9.50 -7.01
C GLY A 15 -2.50 -9.95 -5.73
N ASP A 16 -1.54 -10.86 -5.88
CA ASP A 16 -0.85 -11.48 -4.75
C ASP A 16 0.49 -10.83 -4.53
N TYR A 17 0.71 -10.36 -3.31
CA TYR A 17 1.95 -9.72 -2.88
C TYR A 17 2.33 -10.25 -1.50
N THR A 18 3.41 -9.72 -0.93
CA THR A 18 3.82 -10.02 0.44
C THR A 18 4.04 -8.71 1.19
N ILE A 19 4.04 -8.80 2.50
CA ILE A 19 4.46 -7.70 3.37
C ILE A 19 5.99 -7.72 3.40
N SER A 20 6.62 -6.71 2.82
CA SER A 20 8.08 -6.68 2.64
C SER A 20 8.81 -5.84 3.66
N GLY A 21 8.12 -5.19 4.57
CA GLY A 21 8.74 -4.40 5.63
C GLY A 21 7.71 -3.63 6.43
N ARG A 22 8.17 -2.94 7.47
CA ARG A 22 7.29 -2.16 8.34
C ARG A 22 8.00 -0.93 8.86
N ASN A 23 7.24 0.12 9.14
CA ASN A 23 7.77 1.38 9.64
C ASN A 23 6.97 1.83 10.87
N PRO A 24 7.55 1.70 12.07
CA PRO A 24 6.88 2.18 13.29
C PRO A 24 6.89 3.70 13.43
N GLY A 25 7.77 4.38 12.69
CA GLY A 25 7.86 5.83 12.69
C GLY A 25 7.11 6.50 11.54
N SER A 26 6.08 5.85 11.01
CA SER A 26 5.31 6.35 9.89
C SER A 26 4.60 7.66 10.22
N ARG A 27 4.52 8.56 9.24
CA ARG A 27 3.70 9.78 9.33
C ARG A 27 2.21 9.46 9.37
N TYR A 28 1.84 8.23 9.09
CA TYR A 28 0.49 7.70 9.09
C TYR A 28 0.30 6.67 10.18
N HIS A 29 0.85 6.93 11.37
CA HIS A 29 0.80 6.12 12.56
C HIS A 29 1.73 4.88 12.45
N LEU A 30 1.31 3.84 11.76
CA LEU A 30 2.12 2.67 11.44
C LEU A 30 1.94 2.34 9.97
N SER A 31 2.98 1.77 9.33
CA SER A 31 2.91 1.38 7.93
C SER A 31 3.51 0.00 7.71
N LEU A 32 2.86 -0.79 6.88
CA LEU A 32 3.37 -2.06 6.37
C LEU A 32 3.57 -1.92 4.87
N ARG A 33 4.76 -2.29 4.38
CA ARG A 33 5.06 -2.18 2.97
C ARG A 33 4.58 -3.41 2.21
N VAL A 34 3.89 -3.17 1.11
CA VAL A 34 3.47 -4.20 0.16
C VAL A 34 4.54 -4.35 -0.91
N SER A 35 4.81 -5.56 -1.36
CA SER A 35 5.91 -5.88 -2.28
C SER A 35 5.64 -5.53 -3.75
N TYR A 36 4.77 -4.58 -4.03
CA TYR A 36 4.59 -4.06 -5.38
C TYR A 36 5.76 -3.13 -5.75
N PRO A 37 6.29 -3.14 -6.98
CA PRO A 37 5.90 -4.01 -8.09
C PRO A 37 6.56 -5.39 -8.03
N ASN A 38 5.87 -6.42 -8.49
CA ASN A 38 6.48 -7.71 -8.72
C ASN A 38 7.09 -7.76 -10.13
N ALA A 39 7.68 -8.90 -10.52
CA ALA A 39 8.35 -9.01 -11.82
C ALA A 39 7.39 -8.75 -13.00
N ALA A 40 6.17 -9.28 -12.93
CA ALA A 40 5.18 -9.07 -13.97
C ALA A 40 4.76 -7.60 -14.09
N ASP A 41 4.59 -6.92 -12.95
CA ASP A 41 4.26 -5.50 -12.91
C ASP A 41 5.36 -4.66 -13.58
N ARG A 42 6.63 -4.99 -13.29
CA ARG A 42 7.77 -4.28 -13.89
C ARG A 42 7.85 -4.50 -15.39
N GLU A 43 7.65 -5.71 -15.85
CA GLU A 43 7.69 -6.02 -17.27
C GLU A 43 6.59 -5.32 -18.04
N PHE A 44 5.38 -5.30 -17.48
CA PHE A 44 4.26 -4.64 -18.14
C PHE A 44 4.54 -3.14 -18.31
N ALA A 45 5.00 -2.47 -17.26
CA ALA A 45 5.30 -1.05 -17.31
C ALA A 45 6.46 -0.76 -18.27
N LYS A 46 7.50 -1.58 -18.23
CA LYS A 46 8.66 -1.45 -19.13
C LYS A 46 8.25 -1.57 -20.60
N ALA A 47 7.36 -2.51 -20.91
CA ALA A 47 6.85 -2.68 -22.27
C ALA A 47 6.10 -1.46 -22.78
N LYS A 48 5.54 -0.66 -21.88
CA LYS A 48 4.85 0.61 -22.21
C LYS A 48 5.76 1.82 -22.10
N GLY A 49 7.05 1.63 -21.80
CA GLY A 49 8.01 2.72 -21.63
C GLY A 49 7.77 3.57 -20.40
N LYS A 50 7.21 3.00 -19.33
CA LYS A 50 6.82 3.73 -18.12
C LYS A 50 7.36 3.03 -16.88
N SER A 51 7.40 3.78 -15.75
CA SER A 51 7.72 3.24 -14.45
C SER A 51 6.47 2.64 -13.81
N PRO A 52 6.56 1.48 -13.15
CA PRO A 52 5.42 0.92 -12.44
C PRO A 52 5.10 1.67 -11.15
N GLY A 53 6.03 2.50 -10.66
CA GLY A 53 5.94 3.13 -9.34
C GLY A 53 6.34 2.17 -8.23
N GLY A 54 6.00 2.52 -7.00
CA GLY A 54 6.32 1.73 -5.81
C GLY A 54 5.74 2.40 -4.57
N ASP A 55 6.33 2.11 -3.41
CA ASP A 55 5.93 2.71 -2.13
C ASP A 55 4.44 2.52 -1.83
N ILE A 56 3.98 1.30 -2.02
CA ILE A 56 2.63 0.91 -1.65
C ILE A 56 2.64 0.41 -0.21
N PHE A 57 1.86 1.06 0.65
CA PHE A 57 1.79 0.75 2.08
C PHE A 57 0.35 0.53 2.51
N ILE A 58 0.18 -0.28 3.55
CA ILE A 58 -1.03 -0.30 4.37
C ILE A 58 -0.70 0.55 5.59
N HIS A 59 -1.47 1.59 5.85
CA HIS A 59 -1.12 2.56 6.90
C HIS A 59 -2.36 3.08 7.61
N GLY A 60 -2.12 3.70 8.77
CA GLY A 60 -3.16 4.37 9.53
C GLY A 60 -3.47 5.76 9.00
N GLN A 61 -4.05 6.60 9.83
CA GLN A 61 -4.43 7.96 9.48
C GLN A 61 -3.27 8.93 9.68
N PRO A 62 -3.24 10.06 8.97
CA PRO A 62 -2.17 11.04 9.11
C PRO A 62 -2.05 11.55 10.54
N ASN A 63 -0.82 11.64 11.05
CA ASN A 63 -0.56 12.13 12.40
C ASN A 63 -0.94 13.61 12.57
N TRP A 64 -0.95 14.36 11.47
CA TRP A 64 -1.29 15.79 11.50
C TRP A 64 -2.81 16.04 11.42
N SER A 65 -3.62 15.00 11.29
CA SER A 65 -5.08 15.13 11.22
C SER A 65 -5.75 14.07 12.08
N PRO A 66 -5.52 14.09 13.42
CA PRO A 66 -5.94 13.00 14.29
C PRO A 66 -7.44 12.90 14.49
N LEU A 67 -8.19 13.94 14.21
CA LEU A 67 -9.62 14.01 14.53
C LEU A 67 -10.52 13.59 13.38
N LYS A 68 -9.97 13.40 12.18
CA LYS A 68 -10.77 13.07 11.01
C LYS A 68 -10.22 11.83 10.32
N ARG A 69 -11.10 10.89 10.06
CA ARG A 69 -10.78 9.78 9.19
C ARG A 69 -10.87 10.27 7.74
N LEU A 70 -9.76 10.18 7.02
CA LEU A 70 -9.75 10.52 5.61
C LEU A 70 -10.34 9.39 4.78
N LYS A 71 -10.88 9.73 3.62
CA LYS A 71 -11.37 8.74 2.67
C LYS A 71 -10.21 7.92 2.16
N HIS A 72 -10.44 6.63 1.90
CA HIS A 72 -9.38 5.72 1.49
C HIS A 72 -8.73 6.09 0.16
N ASP A 73 -9.43 6.77 -0.73
CA ASP A 73 -8.92 7.14 -2.05
C ASP A 73 -8.14 8.47 -2.08
N TRP A 74 -7.88 9.08 -0.91
CA TRP A 74 -6.98 10.22 -0.83
C TRP A 74 -5.51 9.85 -1.06
N THR A 75 -5.20 8.56 -1.02
CA THR A 75 -3.83 8.07 -1.18
C THR A 75 -3.49 7.86 -2.66
N ASP A 76 -2.19 7.83 -2.97
CA ASP A 76 -1.68 7.55 -4.31
C ASP A 76 -1.48 6.04 -4.51
N GLY A 77 -2.50 5.26 -4.24
CA GLY A 77 -2.47 3.81 -4.39
C GLY A 77 -2.20 3.04 -3.11
N CYS A 78 -1.88 3.71 -2.01
CA CYS A 78 -1.75 3.07 -0.70
C CYS A 78 -3.12 2.69 -0.12
N ILE A 79 -3.11 1.80 0.85
CA ILE A 79 -4.33 1.34 1.53
C ILE A 79 -4.39 1.99 2.90
N ALA A 80 -5.37 2.87 3.10
CA ALA A 80 -5.58 3.54 4.38
C ALA A 80 -6.62 2.81 5.22
N VAL A 81 -6.30 2.58 6.48
CA VAL A 81 -7.20 1.97 7.46
C VAL A 81 -7.22 2.84 8.71
N SER A 82 -8.07 2.51 9.67
CA SER A 82 -8.07 3.24 10.96
C SER A 82 -6.80 2.92 11.75
N ASN A 83 -6.45 3.78 12.71
CA ASN A 83 -5.29 3.54 13.56
C ASN A 83 -5.46 2.25 14.37
N ALA A 84 -6.65 1.96 14.85
CA ALA A 84 -6.92 0.72 15.57
C ALA A 84 -6.73 -0.50 14.66
N GLU A 85 -7.15 -0.40 13.41
CA GLU A 85 -7.01 -1.48 12.44
C GLU A 85 -5.54 -1.75 12.11
N ILE A 86 -4.74 -0.70 11.85
CA ILE A 86 -3.33 -0.92 11.52
C ILE A 86 -2.55 -1.47 12.72
N GLU A 87 -2.91 -1.08 13.93
CA GLU A 87 -2.29 -1.65 15.13
C GLU A 87 -2.56 -3.14 15.24
N GLN A 88 -3.76 -3.57 14.92
CA GLN A 88 -4.13 -4.98 14.94
C GLN A 88 -3.41 -5.77 13.85
N ILE A 89 -3.38 -5.24 12.64
CA ILE A 89 -2.66 -5.84 11.52
C ILE A 89 -1.17 -5.96 11.86
N TRP A 90 -0.60 -4.93 12.46
CA TRP A 90 0.80 -4.90 12.86
C TRP A 90 1.16 -6.06 13.79
N LYS A 91 0.28 -6.38 14.73
CA LYS A 91 0.49 -7.47 15.68
C LYS A 91 0.31 -8.85 15.07
N LEU A 92 -0.66 -8.99 14.17
CA LEU A 92 -1.09 -10.29 13.67
C LEU A 92 -0.38 -10.73 12.39
N VAL A 93 0.18 -9.79 11.64
CA VAL A 93 0.72 -10.06 10.30
C VAL A 93 2.25 -9.94 10.34
N PRO A 94 2.99 -11.05 10.22
CA PRO A 94 4.46 -10.99 10.19
C PRO A 94 4.97 -10.52 8.83
N ASP A 95 6.23 -10.08 8.81
CA ASP A 95 6.92 -9.79 7.55
C ASP A 95 6.98 -11.07 6.70
N GLY A 96 6.82 -10.93 5.40
CA GLY A 96 6.76 -12.05 4.49
C GLY A 96 5.39 -12.67 4.34
N ALA A 97 4.40 -12.23 5.13
CA ALA A 97 3.02 -12.74 5.00
C ALA A 97 2.46 -12.41 3.62
N LYS A 98 1.71 -13.35 3.09
CA LYS A 98 1.03 -13.13 1.80
C LYS A 98 -0.16 -12.22 1.98
N ILE A 99 -0.38 -11.36 0.99
CA ILE A 99 -1.54 -10.48 0.93
C ILE A 99 -2.14 -10.57 -0.48
N THR A 100 -3.45 -10.74 -0.55
CA THR A 100 -4.19 -10.70 -1.81
C THR A 100 -5.04 -9.44 -1.81
N ILE A 101 -4.84 -8.60 -2.82
CA ILE A 101 -5.59 -7.35 -2.97
C ILE A 101 -6.59 -7.53 -4.10
N ARG A 102 -7.85 -7.33 -3.78
CA ARG A 102 -8.96 -7.47 -4.71
C ARG A 102 -9.71 -6.14 -4.86
N PRO A 103 -10.40 -5.96 -6.00
CA PRO A 103 -11.22 -4.76 -6.20
C PRO A 103 -12.34 -4.66 -5.18
#